data_bcea3a3dcdd2540ef144e6ee3dde3417
#
_entry.id   bcea3a3dcdd2540ef144e6ee3dde3417
#
_cell.length_a   1.000
_cell.length_b   1.000
_cell.length_c   1.000
_cell.angle_alpha   90.00
_cell.angle_beta   90.00
_cell.angle_gamma   90.00
#
_symmetry.space_group_name_H-M   'P 1'
#
loop_
_entity.id
_entity.type
_entity.pdbx_description
1 polymer ?
#
loop_
_entity_poly.entity_id
_entity_poly.type
_entity_poly.pdbx_seq_one_letter_code
_entity_poly.pdbx_strand_id
1 'polypeptide(L)'
;MRLEVLCEDRLGLTRELLDILASKSIDLRGIEIDVKGIIYLNCPDINFDAFSELMAEIRRISGVKDVRKIQFMPSERHNTELIALLANLPDPVIAIDLKGSVDMANHAALNLFGKQEDEVIGEPLATFVPSFNFARWIEGDVTRHREVVVLEGLDFSIEILPIYLGGDVNEAVLASAVMTIRSCNQEMNSPDSIPEQNNLGFEHFVGVSNRHKALI
;
A
#
# COMPACT_ATOMS: atom_id res chain seq x y z
N MET A 1 10.77 16.91 16.37
CA MET A 1 11.07 15.68 17.14
C MET A 1 9.80 14.85 17.30
N ARG A 2 9.91 13.54 17.55
CA ARG A 2 8.74 12.64 17.67
C ARG A 2 8.76 11.92 19.00
N LEU A 3 7.58 11.76 19.62
CA LEU A 3 7.37 11.14 20.92
C LEU A 3 6.38 9.98 20.81
N GLU A 4 6.65 8.95 21.59
CA GLU A 4 5.72 7.87 21.92
C GLU A 4 5.35 8.01 23.38
N VAL A 5 4.06 8.12 23.67
CA VAL A 5 3.50 8.22 25.01
C VAL A 5 2.70 6.96 25.30
N LEU A 6 3.22 6.10 26.16
CA LEU A 6 2.53 4.92 26.64
C LEU A 6 1.61 5.31 27.78
N CYS A 7 0.32 5.18 27.60
CA CYS A 7 -0.67 5.58 28.59
C CYS A 7 -1.77 4.55 28.80
N GLU A 8 -2.52 4.70 29.88
CA GLU A 8 -3.76 4.00 30.11
C GLU A 8 -4.89 4.65 29.31
N ASP A 9 -5.80 3.84 28.79
CA ASP A 9 -6.99 4.38 28.13
C ASP A 9 -7.87 5.12 29.16
N ARG A 10 -7.72 6.45 29.18
CA ARG A 10 -8.42 7.35 30.09
C ARG A 10 -9.00 8.52 29.34
N LEU A 11 -10.28 8.77 29.54
CA LEU A 11 -10.97 9.94 29.01
C LEU A 11 -10.24 11.24 29.40
N GLY A 12 -9.97 12.10 28.42
CA GLY A 12 -9.37 13.42 28.61
C GLY A 12 -7.84 13.44 28.60
N LEU A 13 -7.15 12.30 28.58
CA LEU A 13 -5.69 12.26 28.58
C LEU A 13 -5.08 12.95 27.35
N THR A 14 -5.63 12.70 26.17
CA THR A 14 -5.20 13.39 24.93
C THR A 14 -5.36 14.91 25.05
N ARG A 15 -6.45 15.38 25.68
CA ARG A 15 -6.65 16.81 25.91
C ARG A 15 -5.58 17.39 26.84
N GLU A 16 -5.27 16.73 27.94
CA GLU A 16 -4.24 17.17 28.86
C GLU A 16 -2.86 17.27 28.17
N LEU A 17 -2.55 16.32 27.28
CA LEU A 17 -1.33 16.37 26.44
C LEU A 17 -1.33 17.59 25.52
N LEU A 18 -2.44 17.86 24.85
CA LEU A 18 -2.57 19.02 23.97
C LEU A 18 -2.53 20.35 24.74
N ASP A 19 -3.10 20.41 25.91
CA ASP A 19 -3.05 21.60 26.79
C ASP A 19 -1.60 21.92 27.21
N ILE A 20 -0.78 20.90 27.49
CA ILE A 20 0.65 21.09 27.78
C ILE A 20 1.40 21.64 26.55
N LEU A 21 1.18 21.07 25.37
CA LEU A 21 1.80 21.55 24.13
C LEU A 21 1.42 23.00 23.86
N ALA A 22 0.14 23.33 24.00
CA ALA A 22 -0.36 24.69 23.81
C ALA A 22 0.23 25.69 24.83
N SER A 23 0.35 25.31 26.12
CA SER A 23 0.92 26.15 27.15
C SER A 23 2.37 26.50 26.88
N LYS A 24 3.12 25.64 26.21
CA LYS A 24 4.53 25.84 25.82
C LYS A 24 4.68 26.41 24.40
N SER A 25 3.58 26.73 23.72
CA SER A 25 3.60 27.20 22.34
C SER A 25 4.36 26.24 21.39
N ILE A 26 4.25 24.92 21.63
CA ILE A 26 4.87 23.88 20.81
C ILE A 26 3.93 23.53 19.69
N ASP A 27 4.40 23.66 18.45
CA ASP A 27 3.65 23.26 17.27
C ASP A 27 3.56 21.73 17.17
N LEU A 28 2.34 21.23 16.88
CA LEU A 28 2.04 19.82 16.68
C LEU A 28 1.66 19.58 15.22
N ARG A 29 2.56 18.94 14.46
CA ARG A 29 2.31 18.62 13.05
C ARG A 29 1.46 17.38 12.87
N GLY A 30 1.48 16.44 13.81
CA GLY A 30 0.70 15.22 13.72
C GLY A 30 0.54 14.53 15.07
N ILE A 31 -0.62 13.88 15.21
CA ILE A 31 -0.94 13.00 16.33
C ILE A 31 -1.50 11.70 15.78
N GLU A 32 -1.04 10.58 16.31
CA GLU A 32 -1.56 9.25 16.00
C GLU A 32 -1.88 8.54 17.31
N ILE A 33 -2.97 7.78 17.34
CA ILE A 33 -3.37 7.01 18.52
C ILE A 33 -3.57 5.57 18.07
N ASP A 34 -2.81 4.67 18.70
CA ASP A 34 -2.95 3.23 18.47
C ASP A 34 -4.10 2.66 19.31
N VAL A 35 -4.69 1.55 18.84
CA VAL A 35 -5.73 0.78 19.55
C VAL A 35 -5.29 0.30 20.95
N LYS A 36 -3.99 0.29 21.24
CA LYS A 36 -3.43 -0.06 22.56
C LYS A 36 -3.36 1.12 23.55
N GLY A 37 -3.83 2.31 23.16
CA GLY A 37 -3.74 3.52 23.96
C GLY A 37 -2.36 4.19 23.92
N ILE A 38 -1.53 3.89 22.92
CA ILE A 38 -0.28 4.60 22.70
C ILE A 38 -0.55 5.84 21.87
N ILE A 39 -0.06 6.98 22.30
CA ILE A 39 -0.19 8.27 21.61
C ILE A 39 1.15 8.65 21.03
N TYR A 40 1.19 8.96 19.76
CA TYR A 40 2.36 9.43 19.04
C TYR A 40 2.19 10.90 18.70
N LEU A 41 3.22 11.71 18.97
CA LEU A 41 3.22 13.16 18.75
C LEU A 41 4.39 13.54 17.84
N ASN A 42 4.13 14.35 16.81
CA ASN A 42 5.14 14.92 15.93
C ASN A 42 5.27 16.42 16.15
N CYS A 43 6.35 16.84 16.82
CA CYS A 43 6.67 18.23 17.13
C CYS A 43 7.96 18.62 16.39
N PRO A 44 7.91 19.12 15.15
CA PRO A 44 9.08 19.28 14.29
C PRO A 44 10.07 20.33 14.82
N ASP A 45 9.58 21.49 15.25
CA ASP A 45 10.35 22.70 15.49
C ASP A 45 10.69 22.92 16.98
N ILE A 46 10.79 21.84 17.76
CA ILE A 46 11.16 21.89 19.18
C ILE A 46 12.68 21.72 19.36
N ASN A 47 13.31 22.58 20.13
CA ASN A 47 14.71 22.44 20.54
C ASN A 47 14.85 21.35 21.61
N PHE A 48 16.10 20.93 21.88
CA PHE A 48 16.39 19.84 22.80
C PHE A 48 15.94 20.12 24.24
N ASP A 49 16.11 21.34 24.72
CA ASP A 49 15.81 21.70 26.11
C ASP A 49 14.30 21.73 26.34
N ALA A 50 13.53 22.39 25.44
CA ALA A 50 12.09 22.41 25.48
C ALA A 50 11.49 20.98 25.30
N PHE A 51 12.14 20.13 24.50
CA PHE A 51 11.75 18.73 24.34
C PHE A 51 11.95 17.93 25.64
N SER A 52 13.06 18.14 26.33
CA SER A 52 13.34 17.46 27.61
C SER A 52 12.36 17.89 28.70
N GLU A 53 12.02 19.18 28.76
CA GLU A 53 11.00 19.71 29.65
C GLU A 53 9.61 19.14 29.33
N LEU A 54 9.24 19.09 28.03
CA LEU A 54 7.99 18.51 27.58
C LEU A 54 7.86 17.06 28.04
N MET A 55 8.90 16.24 27.81
CA MET A 55 8.90 14.84 28.26
C MET A 55 8.74 14.73 29.78
N ALA A 56 9.36 15.61 30.54
CA ALA A 56 9.26 15.60 32.01
C ALA A 56 7.85 15.96 32.49
N GLU A 57 7.16 16.89 31.82
CA GLU A 57 5.78 17.25 32.13
C GLU A 57 4.79 16.19 31.75
N ILE A 58 4.92 15.60 30.54
CA ILE A 58 4.06 14.50 30.10
C ILE A 58 4.13 13.31 31.05
N ARG A 59 5.32 12.98 31.57
CA ARG A 59 5.48 11.91 32.58
C ARG A 59 4.74 12.17 33.89
N ARG A 60 4.40 13.43 34.21
CA ARG A 60 3.62 13.77 35.41
C ARG A 60 2.14 13.63 35.26
N ILE A 61 1.66 13.46 34.04
CA ILE A 61 0.22 13.27 33.77
C ILE A 61 -0.20 11.93 34.35
N SER A 62 -1.28 11.94 35.14
CA SER A 62 -1.87 10.71 35.66
C SER A 62 -2.30 9.79 34.52
N GLY A 63 -1.91 8.51 34.56
CA GLY A 63 -2.20 7.53 33.51
C GLY A 63 -1.13 7.42 32.44
N VAL A 64 -0.11 8.28 32.41
CA VAL A 64 1.07 8.08 31.56
C VAL A 64 2.02 7.11 32.24
N LYS A 65 2.37 6.03 31.54
CA LYS A 65 3.30 4.99 32.02
C LYS A 65 4.73 5.26 31.61
N ASP A 66 4.93 5.73 30.39
CA ASP A 66 6.25 6.02 29.86
C ASP A 66 6.17 7.02 28.68
N VAL A 67 7.27 7.74 28.45
CA VAL A 67 7.43 8.66 27.31
C VAL A 67 8.79 8.42 26.70
N ARG A 68 8.82 8.17 25.40
CA ARG A 68 10.04 7.86 24.64
C ARG A 68 10.15 8.74 23.41
N LYS A 69 11.39 9.08 23.07
CA LYS A 69 11.70 9.64 21.76
C LYS A 69 11.71 8.53 20.72
N ILE A 70 11.05 8.75 19.59
CA ILE A 70 11.05 7.85 18.44
C ILE A 70 11.64 8.56 17.21
N GLN A 71 12.08 7.79 16.23
CA GLN A 71 12.63 8.32 14.98
C GLN A 71 11.55 8.60 13.95
N PHE A 72 10.55 7.74 13.88
CA PHE A 72 9.47 7.77 12.89
C PHE A 72 8.12 7.62 13.57
N MET A 73 7.10 8.29 13.02
CA MET A 73 5.71 8.00 13.36
C MET A 73 5.32 6.61 12.80
N PRO A 74 4.35 5.91 13.41
CA PRO A 74 3.90 4.61 12.90
C PRO A 74 3.47 4.65 11.43
N SER A 75 2.70 5.66 11.04
CA SER A 75 2.27 5.86 9.65
C SER A 75 3.45 6.09 8.70
N GLU A 76 4.42 6.93 9.08
CA GLU A 76 5.62 7.19 8.29
C GLU A 76 6.45 5.90 8.08
N ARG A 77 6.63 5.13 9.15
CA ARG A 77 7.36 3.87 9.10
C ARG A 77 6.66 2.87 8.20
N HIS A 78 5.36 2.68 8.39
CA HIS A 78 4.56 1.75 7.61
C HIS A 78 4.55 2.12 6.11
N ASN A 79 4.39 3.41 5.82
CA ASN A 79 4.41 3.90 4.45
C ASN A 79 5.80 3.69 3.79
N THR A 80 6.89 3.97 4.52
CA THR A 80 8.24 3.74 4.04
C THR A 80 8.52 2.26 3.77
N GLU A 81 8.05 1.37 4.65
CA GLU A 81 8.18 -0.09 4.49
C GLU A 81 7.43 -0.56 3.23
N LEU A 82 6.20 -0.07 2.99
CA LEU A 82 5.41 -0.40 1.80
C LEU A 82 6.08 0.09 0.51
N ILE A 83 6.56 1.33 0.50
CA ILE A 83 7.28 1.89 -0.66
C ILE A 83 8.54 1.07 -0.93
N ALA A 84 9.31 0.70 0.10
CA ALA A 84 10.49 -0.12 -0.05
C ALA A 84 10.18 -1.52 -0.60
N LEU A 85 9.07 -2.13 -0.17
CA LEU A 85 8.61 -3.41 -0.72
C LEU A 85 8.24 -3.28 -2.20
N LEU A 86 7.47 -2.26 -2.57
CA LEU A 86 7.07 -2.00 -3.96
C LEU A 86 8.27 -1.72 -4.86
N ALA A 87 9.25 -0.95 -4.37
CA ALA A 87 10.47 -0.63 -5.11
C ALA A 87 11.31 -1.87 -5.47
N ASN A 88 11.24 -2.92 -4.64
CA ASN A 88 11.98 -4.17 -4.86
C ASN A 88 11.20 -5.22 -5.68
N LEU A 89 9.94 -4.95 -6.06
CA LEU A 89 9.23 -5.85 -6.95
C LEU A 89 9.86 -5.84 -8.35
N PRO A 90 10.10 -7.03 -8.94
CA PRO A 90 10.70 -7.13 -10.28
C PRO A 90 9.73 -6.72 -11.39
N ASP A 91 8.43 -6.90 -11.16
CA ASP A 91 7.40 -6.53 -12.12
C ASP A 91 7.09 -5.02 -12.03
N PRO A 92 6.90 -4.34 -13.17
CA PRO A 92 6.35 -2.98 -13.21
C PRO A 92 4.99 -2.89 -12.52
N VAL A 93 4.88 -2.02 -11.51
CA VAL A 93 3.66 -1.77 -10.75
C VAL A 93 3.38 -0.28 -10.72
N ILE A 94 2.13 0.08 -11.01
CA ILE A 94 1.65 1.46 -11.08
C ILE A 94 0.36 1.57 -10.27
N ALA A 95 0.27 2.55 -9.37
CA ALA A 95 -0.99 2.96 -8.77
C ALA A 95 -1.59 4.12 -9.56
N ILE A 96 -2.91 4.10 -9.73
CA ILE A 96 -3.65 5.01 -10.60
C ILE A 96 -4.81 5.58 -9.78
N ASP A 97 -4.97 6.91 -9.79
CA ASP A 97 -6.09 7.57 -9.16
C ASP A 97 -7.40 7.38 -9.97
N LEU A 98 -8.52 7.82 -9.40
CA LEU A 98 -9.84 7.69 -10.05
C LEU A 98 -9.99 8.56 -11.31
N LYS A 99 -9.05 9.50 -11.55
CA LYS A 99 -9.03 10.33 -12.75
C LYS A 99 -8.20 9.71 -13.87
N GLY A 100 -7.50 8.62 -13.57
CA GLY A 100 -6.62 7.94 -14.52
C GLY A 100 -5.21 8.50 -14.55
N SER A 101 -4.80 9.29 -13.54
CA SER A 101 -3.43 9.78 -13.40
C SER A 101 -2.61 8.80 -12.57
N VAL A 102 -1.33 8.70 -12.86
CA VAL A 102 -0.38 7.87 -12.12
C VAL A 102 -0.10 8.53 -10.76
N ASP A 103 -0.44 7.84 -9.68
CA ASP A 103 -0.20 8.28 -8.30
C ASP A 103 1.12 7.73 -7.75
N MET A 104 1.50 6.52 -8.18
CA MET A 104 2.77 5.88 -7.79
C MET A 104 3.24 4.93 -8.90
N ALA A 105 4.56 4.85 -9.09
CA ALA A 105 5.20 3.87 -9.96
C ALA A 105 6.43 3.29 -9.25
N ASN A 106 6.62 1.98 -9.33
CA ASN A 106 7.82 1.38 -8.79
C ASN A 106 9.01 1.52 -9.76
N HIS A 107 10.21 1.19 -9.29
CA HIS A 107 11.43 1.33 -10.08
C HIS A 107 11.39 0.53 -11.39
N ALA A 108 10.77 -0.66 -11.39
CA ALA A 108 10.60 -1.46 -12.60
C ALA A 108 9.70 -0.78 -13.64
N ALA A 109 8.63 -0.08 -13.22
CA ALA A 109 7.76 0.69 -14.10
C ALA A 109 8.49 1.91 -14.69
N LEU A 110 9.23 2.65 -13.87
CA LEU A 110 10.05 3.77 -14.34
C LEU A 110 11.08 3.33 -15.38
N ASN A 111 11.75 2.20 -15.14
CA ASN A 111 12.70 1.62 -16.11
C ASN A 111 12.02 1.16 -17.39
N LEU A 112 10.83 0.55 -17.31
CA LEU A 112 10.06 0.14 -18.49
C LEU A 112 9.69 1.34 -19.38
N PHE A 113 9.34 2.47 -18.75
CA PHE A 113 8.97 3.70 -19.49
C PHE A 113 10.19 4.55 -19.88
N GLY A 114 11.39 4.23 -19.39
CA GLY A 114 12.60 5.03 -19.62
C GLY A 114 12.48 6.45 -19.06
N LYS A 115 11.73 6.65 -17.96
CA LYS A 115 11.38 7.93 -17.37
C LYS A 115 11.81 8.02 -15.92
N GLN A 116 11.94 9.28 -15.44
CA GLN A 116 12.12 9.55 -14.01
C GLN A 116 10.78 9.68 -13.30
N GLU A 117 10.78 9.59 -11.98
CA GLU A 117 9.58 9.62 -11.16
C GLU A 117 8.76 10.91 -11.35
N ASP A 118 9.43 12.06 -11.42
CA ASP A 118 8.83 13.38 -11.65
C ASP A 118 8.21 13.57 -13.05
N GLU A 119 8.59 12.73 -14.02
CA GLU A 119 8.01 12.69 -15.36
C GLU A 119 6.82 11.72 -15.48
N VAL A 120 6.57 10.91 -14.45
CA VAL A 120 5.54 9.85 -14.47
C VAL A 120 4.41 10.15 -13.49
N ILE A 121 4.74 10.61 -12.29
CA ILE A 121 3.74 10.89 -11.25
C ILE A 121 2.90 12.11 -11.64
N GLY A 122 1.57 11.96 -11.56
CA GLY A 122 0.60 12.97 -11.96
C GLY A 122 0.21 12.95 -13.43
N GLU A 123 0.96 12.27 -14.29
CA GLU A 123 0.65 12.17 -15.71
C GLU A 123 -0.47 11.14 -15.97
N PRO A 124 -1.27 11.33 -17.04
CA PRO A 124 -2.29 10.37 -17.42
C PRO A 124 -1.70 9.00 -17.78
N LEU A 125 -2.30 7.91 -17.29
CA LEU A 125 -1.90 6.55 -17.65
C LEU A 125 -1.81 6.31 -19.16
N ALA A 126 -2.72 6.93 -19.93
CA ALA A 126 -2.75 6.83 -21.38
C ALA A 126 -1.46 7.30 -22.07
N THR A 127 -0.63 8.11 -21.40
CA THR A 127 0.68 8.53 -21.88
C THR A 127 1.64 7.34 -21.96
N PHE A 128 1.54 6.40 -21.04
CA PHE A 128 2.44 5.24 -20.89
C PHE A 128 1.83 3.96 -21.45
N VAL A 129 0.51 3.79 -21.32
CA VAL A 129 -0.24 2.63 -21.81
C VAL A 129 -1.41 3.09 -22.69
N PRO A 130 -1.15 3.62 -23.89
CA PRO A 130 -2.18 4.23 -24.73
C PRO A 130 -3.24 3.28 -25.26
N SER A 131 -2.94 1.98 -25.33
CA SER A 131 -3.86 0.94 -25.76
C SER A 131 -4.90 0.56 -24.71
N PHE A 132 -4.67 0.87 -23.41
CA PHE A 132 -5.62 0.62 -22.35
C PHE A 132 -6.53 1.83 -22.08
N ASN A 133 -7.84 1.63 -22.16
CA ASN A 133 -8.82 2.69 -21.90
C ASN A 133 -9.30 2.65 -20.44
N PHE A 134 -8.59 3.37 -19.55
CA PHE A 134 -8.91 3.44 -18.12
C PHE A 134 -10.30 4.04 -17.87
N ALA A 135 -10.71 5.08 -18.61
CA ALA A 135 -12.02 5.70 -18.43
C ALA A 135 -13.16 4.70 -18.70
N ARG A 136 -13.04 3.91 -19.77
CA ARG A 136 -14.02 2.87 -20.07
C ARG A 136 -14.04 1.78 -18.99
N TRP A 137 -12.89 1.42 -18.44
CA TRP A 137 -12.81 0.41 -17.37
C TRP A 137 -13.47 0.89 -16.09
N ILE A 138 -13.25 2.17 -15.68
CA ILE A 138 -13.81 2.73 -14.44
C ILE A 138 -15.31 3.06 -14.55
N GLU A 139 -15.81 3.33 -15.74
CA GLU A 139 -17.24 3.56 -16.00
C GLU A 139 -18.05 2.26 -16.14
N GLY A 140 -17.37 1.12 -16.33
CA GLY A 140 -17.96 -0.21 -16.44
C GLY A 140 -18.01 -0.98 -15.13
N ASP A 141 -17.98 -2.31 -15.23
CA ASP A 141 -17.82 -3.18 -14.08
C ASP A 141 -16.36 -3.11 -13.60
N VAL A 142 -16.13 -2.41 -12.51
CA VAL A 142 -14.79 -2.20 -11.95
C VAL A 142 -14.34 -3.49 -11.25
N THR A 143 -13.84 -4.43 -12.05
CA THR A 143 -13.34 -5.72 -11.61
C THR A 143 -11.91 -5.94 -12.07
N ARG A 144 -11.28 -6.97 -11.55
CA ARG A 144 -9.97 -7.41 -12.06
C ARG A 144 -10.08 -7.64 -13.56
N HIS A 145 -9.21 -6.97 -14.32
CA HIS A 145 -9.18 -7.07 -15.77
C HIS A 145 -7.75 -7.35 -16.24
N ARG A 146 -7.62 -8.24 -17.22
CA ARG A 146 -6.34 -8.58 -17.85
C ARG A 146 -6.49 -8.48 -19.35
N GLU A 147 -5.53 -7.85 -20.01
CA GLU A 147 -5.43 -7.80 -21.46
C GLU A 147 -3.97 -7.72 -21.92
N VAL A 148 -3.76 -8.01 -23.20
CA VAL A 148 -2.45 -7.85 -23.83
C VAL A 148 -2.41 -6.51 -24.54
N VAL A 149 -1.34 -5.75 -24.28
CA VAL A 149 -1.08 -4.43 -24.85
C VAL A 149 0.27 -4.41 -25.55
N VAL A 150 0.41 -3.55 -26.54
CA VAL A 150 1.68 -3.34 -27.23
C VAL A 150 2.33 -2.07 -26.67
N LEU A 151 3.53 -2.20 -26.09
CA LEU A 151 4.33 -1.09 -25.62
C LEU A 151 5.68 -1.15 -26.38
N GLU A 152 6.04 -0.07 -27.06
CA GLU A 152 7.28 0.02 -27.86
C GLU A 152 7.48 -1.15 -28.86
N GLY A 153 6.38 -1.70 -29.39
CA GLY A 153 6.43 -2.80 -30.34
C GLY A 153 6.62 -4.20 -29.73
N LEU A 154 6.53 -4.31 -28.40
CA LEU A 154 6.58 -5.57 -27.68
C LEU A 154 5.23 -5.85 -27.00
N ASP A 155 4.88 -7.14 -26.91
CA ASP A 155 3.65 -7.57 -26.26
C ASP A 155 3.85 -7.71 -24.75
N PHE A 156 2.98 -7.01 -24.01
CA PHE A 156 2.92 -7.09 -22.55
C PHE A 156 1.51 -7.49 -22.11
N SER A 157 1.44 -8.32 -21.10
CA SER A 157 0.21 -8.60 -20.36
C SER A 157 0.08 -7.57 -19.26
N ILE A 158 -1.01 -6.80 -19.28
CA ILE A 158 -1.37 -5.92 -18.17
C ILE A 158 -2.47 -6.55 -17.35
N GLU A 159 -2.41 -6.33 -16.05
CA GLU A 159 -3.45 -6.70 -15.12
C GLU A 159 -3.79 -5.50 -14.25
N ILE A 160 -5.06 -5.10 -14.24
CA ILE A 160 -5.55 -4.01 -13.40
C ILE A 160 -6.49 -4.54 -12.33
N LEU A 161 -6.28 -4.07 -11.10
CA LEU A 161 -7.02 -4.44 -9.90
C LEU A 161 -7.58 -3.18 -9.24
N PRO A 162 -8.90 -3.12 -8.94
CA PRO A 162 -9.47 -2.04 -8.16
C PRO A 162 -9.08 -2.15 -6.69
N ILE A 163 -8.81 -1.02 -6.06
CA ILE A 163 -8.55 -0.91 -4.63
C ILE A 163 -9.73 -0.22 -3.97
N TYR A 164 -10.37 -0.91 -3.04
CA TYR A 164 -11.48 -0.41 -2.27
C TYR A 164 -11.04 -0.07 -0.84
N LEU A 165 -11.54 1.03 -0.31
CA LEU A 165 -11.40 1.41 1.10
C LEU A 165 -12.75 1.26 1.80
N GLY A 166 -12.72 0.76 3.04
CA GLY A 166 -13.91 0.52 3.87
C GLY A 166 -13.84 -0.85 4.55
N GLY A 167 -14.40 -0.95 5.76
CA GLY A 167 -14.34 -2.17 6.59
C GLY A 167 -15.38 -3.23 6.24
N ASP A 168 -16.54 -2.84 5.69
CA ASP A 168 -17.63 -3.72 5.32
C ASP A 168 -17.85 -3.75 3.82
N VAL A 169 -18.17 -4.93 3.29
CA VAL A 169 -18.37 -5.18 1.84
C VAL A 169 -19.45 -4.27 1.23
N ASN A 170 -20.39 -3.78 2.02
CA ASN A 170 -21.47 -2.90 1.57
C ASN A 170 -21.13 -1.40 1.62
N GLU A 171 -20.02 -1.01 2.24
CA GLU A 171 -19.56 0.38 2.36
C GLU A 171 -18.19 0.62 1.68
N ALA A 172 -17.69 -0.36 0.96
CA ALA A 172 -16.42 -0.26 0.26
C ALA A 172 -16.50 0.78 -0.86
N VAL A 173 -15.68 1.81 -0.77
CA VAL A 173 -15.58 2.88 -1.77
C VAL A 173 -14.33 2.65 -2.61
N LEU A 174 -14.47 2.69 -3.93
CA LEU A 174 -13.34 2.62 -4.84
C LEU A 174 -12.42 3.82 -4.58
N ALA A 175 -11.17 3.55 -4.28
CA ALA A 175 -10.17 4.57 -3.93
C ALA A 175 -9.14 4.79 -5.03
N SER A 176 -8.70 3.71 -5.66
CA SER A 176 -7.65 3.74 -6.69
C SER A 176 -7.66 2.42 -7.47
N ALA A 177 -6.74 2.29 -8.42
CA ALA A 177 -6.46 1.04 -9.09
C ALA A 177 -4.95 0.75 -9.07
N VAL A 178 -4.59 -0.52 -9.12
CA VAL A 178 -3.20 -0.94 -9.30
C VAL A 178 -3.08 -1.74 -10.59
N MET A 179 -2.13 -1.34 -11.44
CA MET A 179 -1.80 -2.04 -12.67
C MET A 179 -0.43 -2.70 -12.54
N THR A 180 -0.34 -3.96 -12.93
CA THR A 180 0.92 -4.68 -13.11
C THR A 180 1.13 -4.96 -14.58
N ILE A 181 2.38 -4.88 -15.04
CA ILE A 181 2.77 -5.08 -16.45
C ILE A 181 3.80 -6.20 -16.49
N ARG A 182 3.57 -7.22 -17.34
CA ARG A 182 4.48 -8.36 -17.51
C ARG A 182 4.77 -8.60 -18.97
N SER A 183 6.01 -8.89 -19.29
CA SER A 183 6.36 -9.33 -20.66
C SER A 183 5.70 -10.69 -20.95
N CYS A 184 5.03 -10.82 -22.10
CA CYS A 184 4.42 -12.09 -22.50
C CYS A 184 5.45 -13.21 -22.65
N ASN A 185 6.72 -12.90 -22.90
CA ASN A 185 7.81 -13.89 -22.96
C ASN A 185 8.18 -14.45 -21.57
N GLN A 186 7.84 -13.79 -20.48
CA GLN A 186 8.09 -14.27 -19.11
C GLN A 186 6.94 -15.14 -18.58
N GLU A 187 5.72 -14.96 -19.07
CA GLU A 187 4.57 -15.78 -18.65
C GLU A 187 4.71 -17.24 -19.05
N MET A 188 5.41 -17.56 -20.14
CA MET A 188 5.68 -18.94 -20.55
C MET A 188 6.54 -19.73 -19.56
N ASN A 189 7.24 -19.09 -18.65
CA ASN A 189 8.11 -19.72 -17.65
C ASN A 189 7.55 -19.69 -16.21
N SER A 190 6.35 -19.15 -16.01
CA SER A 190 5.71 -19.13 -14.69
C SER A 190 4.93 -20.45 -14.47
N PRO A 191 5.07 -21.11 -13.30
CA PRO A 191 4.37 -22.35 -13.01
C PRO A 191 2.84 -22.25 -12.94
N ASP A 192 2.29 -21.03 -12.98
CA ASP A 192 0.85 -20.74 -12.98
C ASP A 192 0.22 -20.63 -14.38
N SER A 193 0.98 -20.81 -15.44
CA SER A 193 0.45 -20.93 -16.79
C SER A 193 -0.11 -22.35 -17.01
N ILE A 194 -1.22 -22.66 -16.33
CA ILE A 194 -2.11 -23.75 -16.77
C ILE A 194 -2.85 -23.18 -17.99
N PRO A 195 -2.60 -23.68 -19.21
CA PRO A 195 -3.41 -23.28 -20.34
C PRO A 195 -4.85 -23.68 -20.02
N GLU A 196 -5.79 -22.75 -20.10
CA GLU A 196 -7.22 -23.06 -20.22
C GLU A 196 -7.43 -23.88 -21.50
N GLN A 197 -7.07 -25.14 -21.45
CA GLN A 197 -7.48 -26.10 -22.45
C GLN A 197 -8.88 -26.63 -22.07
N ASN A 198 -9.84 -26.14 -22.82
CA ASN A 198 -11.10 -26.80 -23.15
C ASN A 198 -11.38 -28.11 -22.42
N ASN A 199 -12.50 -28.11 -21.67
CA ASN A 199 -13.39 -29.22 -21.39
C ASN A 199 -12.84 -30.60 -21.76
N LEU A 200 -11.89 -31.11 -21.01
CA LEU A 200 -11.64 -32.53 -20.91
C LEU A 200 -12.27 -32.99 -19.60
N GLY A 201 -13.44 -33.61 -19.70
CA GLY A 201 -14.13 -34.20 -18.57
C GLY A 201 -13.20 -35.16 -17.82
N PHE A 202 -13.52 -35.40 -16.56
CA PHE A 202 -12.85 -36.28 -15.59
C PHE A 202 -12.64 -37.74 -16.06
N GLU A 203 -13.01 -38.06 -17.26
CA GLU A 203 -12.95 -39.44 -17.83
C GLU A 203 -11.56 -39.91 -18.25
N HIS A 204 -10.54 -39.00 -18.24
CA HIS A 204 -9.18 -39.37 -18.67
C HIS A 204 -8.14 -39.50 -17.53
N PHE A 205 -8.55 -39.39 -16.26
CA PHE A 205 -7.71 -39.73 -15.13
C PHE A 205 -7.90 -41.17 -14.69
N VAL A 206 -7.49 -42.14 -15.51
CA VAL A 206 -7.26 -43.49 -15.03
C VAL A 206 -5.83 -43.60 -14.50
N GLY A 207 -5.66 -43.20 -13.25
CA GLY A 207 -4.43 -43.44 -12.50
C GLY A 207 -4.36 -44.91 -12.09
N VAL A 208 -3.56 -45.71 -12.77
CA VAL A 208 -3.24 -47.09 -12.34
C VAL A 208 -2.25 -47.01 -11.16
N SER A 209 -2.76 -46.90 -9.95
CA SER A 209 -1.96 -47.04 -8.77
C SER A 209 -1.70 -48.53 -8.49
N ASN A 210 -0.42 -48.94 -8.49
CA ASN A 210 0.03 -50.29 -8.14
C ASN A 210 -0.29 -50.73 -6.71
N ARG A 211 -0.93 -49.92 -5.88
CA ARG A 211 -1.36 -50.24 -4.52
C ARG A 211 -2.74 -50.92 -4.43
N HIS A 212 -3.52 -50.98 -5.51
CA HIS A 212 -4.83 -51.59 -5.51
C HIS A 212 -4.83 -53.10 -5.91
N LYS A 213 -3.67 -53.68 -6.20
CA LYS A 213 -3.57 -55.13 -6.55
C LYS A 213 -3.32 -56.05 -5.36
N ALA A 214 -3.34 -55.56 -4.10
CA ALA A 214 -3.06 -56.37 -2.94
C ALA A 214 -4.30 -56.62 -2.03
N LEU A 215 -5.53 -56.38 -2.49
CA LEU A 215 -6.74 -56.62 -1.74
C LEU A 215 -7.86 -57.10 -2.67
N ILE A 216 -7.65 -58.31 -3.25
CA ILE A 216 -8.70 -59.28 -3.67
C ILE A 216 -8.15 -60.67 -3.40
#